data_42181452211cce177f3b7772124d1907
#
_entry.id   42181452211cce177f3b7772124d1907
#
_cell.length_a   1.000
_cell.length_b   1.000
_cell.length_c   1.000
_cell.angle_alpha   90.00
_cell.angle_beta   90.00
_cell.angle_gamma   90.00
#
_symmetry.space_group_name_H-M   'P 1'
#
loop_
_entity.id
_entity.type
_entity.pdbx_description
1 polymer ?
#
loop_
_entity_poly.entity_id
_entity_poly.type
_entity_poly.pdbx_seq_one_letter_code
_entity_poly.pdbx_strand_id
1 'polypeptide(L)'
;GFMAYAFAYLSRWITTRCSLKNYWALIVVLIFSLSPYIATYSIAMWKDPFFSTALVLTTVLLMDFILSKGAILKTSKAWLPCLAVLLLIAMFSRNNGIYIIACIEIILLVYWLVTRKKFEHSFAHIGKLTGVIACTLALCLVVTGPVYRAIDVASSPKVESVGILLNQMARVAALDGDMTESDREYLNSIVPLDEYKTLYSPTCTDNLKWSTSFNSAALEDDFFGHWLSLFIQNPRVYFEAWELQTFGFWTVNQSDVYAKLNISGGVPRNTVEAYAADLDVYQINAENKLRHDSLRDVFPQDSRSIPISVIFWSVAFLSICLCLSGRARWVIALVPSLALLGTLIVASPIWYWPRYGAAVQFLIPFYVALVVMRKQDSKPADSKVSSLEDTLYK
;
A
#
# COMPACT_ATOMS: atom_id res chain seq x y z
N GLY A 1 15.13 -11.88 -7.65
CA GLY A 1 16.05 -10.82 -8.10
C GLY A 1 15.70 -9.44 -7.58
N PHE A 2 14.58 -8.83 -7.99
CA PHE A 2 14.26 -7.41 -7.71
C PHE A 2 14.17 -7.11 -6.21
N MET A 3 13.44 -7.93 -5.46
CA MET A 3 13.31 -7.77 -4.00
C MET A 3 14.64 -7.96 -3.26
N ALA A 4 15.45 -8.95 -3.67
CA ALA A 4 16.78 -9.15 -3.09
C ALA A 4 17.70 -7.94 -3.33
N TYR A 5 17.65 -7.37 -4.54
CA TYR A 5 18.36 -6.12 -4.84
C TYR A 5 17.93 -4.96 -3.92
N ALA A 6 16.63 -4.79 -3.73
CA ALA A 6 16.11 -3.72 -2.88
C ALA A 6 16.57 -3.86 -1.43
N PHE A 7 16.57 -5.07 -0.89
CA PHE A 7 17.03 -5.31 0.48
C PHE A 7 18.53 -5.13 0.63
N ALA A 8 19.32 -5.57 -0.34
CA ALA A 8 20.75 -5.32 -0.37
C ALA A 8 21.06 -3.81 -0.48
N TYR A 9 20.34 -3.10 -1.34
CA TYR A 9 20.47 -1.64 -1.49
C TYR A 9 20.09 -0.91 -0.19
N LEU A 10 18.95 -1.26 0.41
CA LEU A 10 18.51 -0.69 1.70
C LEU A 10 19.52 -0.97 2.81
N SER A 11 20.04 -2.19 2.91
CA SER A 11 21.03 -2.57 3.91
C SER A 11 22.33 -1.76 3.77
N ARG A 12 22.82 -1.63 2.53
CA ARG A 12 23.98 -0.79 2.22
C ARG A 12 23.72 0.69 2.53
N TRP A 13 22.53 1.18 2.17
CA TRP A 13 22.13 2.55 2.46
C TRP A 13 22.15 2.84 3.96
N ILE A 14 21.54 1.97 4.77
CA ILE A 14 21.52 2.10 6.24
C ILE A 14 22.92 2.15 6.81
N THR A 15 23.78 1.19 6.45
CA THR A 15 25.14 1.12 6.99
C THR A 15 25.96 2.35 6.61
N THR A 16 25.82 2.83 5.39
CA THR A 16 26.54 4.03 4.91
C THR A 16 26.03 5.29 5.60
N ARG A 17 24.71 5.48 5.69
CA ARG A 17 24.10 6.70 6.27
C ARG A 17 24.20 6.76 7.79
N CYS A 18 24.14 5.62 8.46
CA CYS A 18 24.32 5.55 9.92
C CYS A 18 25.78 5.38 10.34
N SER A 19 26.73 5.43 9.40
CA SER A 19 28.17 5.20 9.66
C SER A 19 28.45 3.89 10.43
N LEU A 20 27.66 2.85 10.11
CA LEU A 20 27.79 1.54 10.75
C LEU A 20 28.86 0.71 10.06
N LYS A 21 29.45 -0.23 10.79
CA LYS A 21 30.39 -1.22 10.22
C LYS A 21 29.65 -2.17 9.27
N ASN A 22 30.32 -2.68 8.25
CA ASN A 22 29.71 -3.50 7.20
C ASN A 22 29.00 -4.76 7.70
N TYR A 23 29.40 -5.33 8.84
CA TYR A 23 28.70 -6.49 9.41
C TYR A 23 27.24 -6.20 9.81
N TRP A 24 26.86 -4.92 10.03
CA TRP A 24 25.47 -4.54 10.26
C TRP A 24 24.60 -4.74 9.03
N ALA A 25 25.18 -4.58 7.82
CA ALA A 25 24.45 -4.92 6.60
C ALA A 25 24.07 -6.40 6.57
N LEU A 26 25.00 -7.29 7.00
CA LEU A 26 24.74 -8.71 7.11
C LEU A 26 23.61 -9.01 8.11
N ILE A 27 23.58 -8.34 9.25
CA ILE A 27 22.49 -8.51 10.25
C ILE A 27 21.15 -8.12 9.64
N VAL A 28 21.06 -6.99 8.93
CA VAL A 28 19.83 -6.57 8.26
C VAL A 28 19.40 -7.59 7.19
N VAL A 29 20.36 -8.09 6.39
CA VAL A 29 20.09 -9.13 5.40
C VAL A 29 19.60 -10.42 6.05
N LEU A 30 20.21 -10.83 7.17
CA LEU A 30 19.79 -12.03 7.92
C LEU A 30 18.36 -11.87 8.47
N ILE A 31 18.00 -10.70 9.01
CA ILE A 31 16.63 -10.43 9.46
C ILE A 31 15.64 -10.63 8.31
N PHE A 32 15.94 -10.09 7.12
CA PHE A 32 15.10 -10.28 5.95
C PHE A 32 15.05 -11.75 5.49
N SER A 33 16.17 -12.44 5.47
CA SER A 33 16.28 -13.83 5.00
C SER A 33 15.60 -14.83 5.94
N LEU A 34 15.64 -14.55 7.24
CA LEU A 34 15.03 -15.42 8.26
C LEU A 34 13.56 -15.11 8.52
N SER A 35 13.01 -14.04 7.94
CA SER A 35 11.59 -13.72 8.08
C SER A 35 10.73 -14.64 7.22
N PRO A 36 9.86 -15.49 7.80
CA PRO A 36 8.97 -16.36 7.03
C PRO A 36 8.04 -15.56 6.12
N TYR A 37 7.59 -14.39 6.59
CA TYR A 37 6.75 -13.48 5.82
C TYR A 37 7.45 -13.02 4.53
N ILE A 38 8.70 -12.58 4.63
CA ILE A 38 9.49 -12.12 3.48
C ILE A 38 9.84 -13.28 2.55
N ALA A 39 10.15 -14.45 3.11
CA ALA A 39 10.41 -15.66 2.33
C ALA A 39 9.19 -16.03 1.47
N THR A 40 7.99 -16.04 2.07
CA THR A 40 6.73 -16.27 1.34
C THR A 40 6.52 -15.23 0.22
N TYR A 41 6.75 -13.94 0.52
CA TYR A 41 6.66 -12.89 -0.49
C TYR A 41 7.65 -13.03 -1.64
N SER A 42 8.84 -13.57 -1.39
CA SER A 42 9.88 -13.72 -2.40
C SER A 42 9.53 -14.74 -3.50
N ILE A 43 8.67 -15.70 -3.16
CA ILE A 43 8.20 -16.77 -4.06
C ILE A 43 6.76 -16.57 -4.55
N ALA A 44 6.02 -15.63 -3.96
CA ALA A 44 4.64 -15.35 -4.35
C ALA A 44 4.59 -14.74 -5.76
N MET A 45 3.80 -15.35 -6.64
CA MET A 45 3.58 -14.88 -8.02
C MET A 45 2.49 -13.80 -8.08
N TRP A 46 2.55 -12.84 -7.17
CA TRP A 46 1.62 -11.70 -7.08
C TRP A 46 2.27 -10.42 -7.59
N LYS A 47 1.45 -9.44 -7.90
CA LYS A 47 1.90 -8.08 -8.20
C LYS A 47 2.40 -7.31 -6.97
N ASP A 48 1.98 -7.72 -5.76
CA ASP A 48 2.32 -7.06 -4.50
C ASP A 48 3.83 -7.03 -4.18
N PRO A 49 4.64 -8.08 -4.44
CA PRO A 49 6.09 -8.00 -4.29
C PRO A 49 6.76 -6.91 -5.13
N PHE A 50 6.33 -6.73 -6.39
CA PHE A 50 6.84 -5.68 -7.27
C PHE A 50 6.47 -4.29 -6.76
N PHE A 51 5.20 -4.11 -6.39
CA PHE A 51 4.70 -2.88 -5.79
C PHE A 51 5.47 -2.51 -4.53
N SER A 52 5.57 -3.44 -3.58
CA SER A 52 6.23 -3.20 -2.29
C SER A 52 7.71 -2.89 -2.45
N THR A 53 8.39 -3.61 -3.34
CA THR A 53 9.81 -3.39 -3.64
C THR A 53 10.05 -2.02 -4.28
N ALA A 54 9.20 -1.64 -5.23
CA ALA A 54 9.27 -0.32 -5.88
C ALA A 54 9.06 0.81 -4.87
N LEU A 55 8.10 0.65 -3.93
CA LEU A 55 7.86 1.64 -2.88
C LEU A 55 9.05 1.76 -1.91
N VAL A 56 9.67 0.64 -1.53
CA VAL A 56 10.89 0.65 -0.69
C VAL A 56 11.99 1.45 -1.36
N LEU A 57 12.30 1.15 -2.61
CA LEU A 57 13.35 1.86 -3.35
C LEU A 57 12.99 3.34 -3.57
N THR A 58 11.74 3.64 -3.91
CA THR A 58 11.25 5.03 -4.03
C THR A 58 11.47 5.81 -2.73
N THR A 59 11.14 5.21 -1.58
CA THR A 59 11.32 5.81 -0.24
C THR A 59 12.79 6.16 0.01
N VAL A 60 13.69 5.23 -0.29
CA VAL A 60 15.14 5.44 -0.11
C VAL A 60 15.67 6.52 -1.06
N LEU A 61 15.26 6.52 -2.32
CA LEU A 61 15.64 7.54 -3.29
C LEU A 61 15.12 8.93 -2.87
N LEU A 62 13.88 9.05 -2.41
CA LEU A 62 13.35 10.31 -1.88
C LEU A 62 14.19 10.81 -0.69
N MET A 63 14.61 9.90 0.21
CA MET A 63 15.46 10.29 1.33
C MET A 63 16.83 10.78 0.85
N ASP A 64 17.44 10.13 -0.13
CA ASP A 64 18.71 10.59 -0.74
C ASP A 64 18.56 11.97 -1.39
N PHE A 65 17.45 12.21 -2.08
CA PHE A 65 17.15 13.54 -2.61
C PHE A 65 17.07 14.60 -1.49
N ILE A 66 16.39 14.29 -0.40
CA ILE A 66 16.24 15.21 0.74
C ILE A 66 17.57 15.46 1.44
N LEU A 67 18.37 14.41 1.70
CA LEU A 67 19.66 14.50 2.35
C LEU A 67 20.69 15.30 1.51
N SER A 68 20.70 15.06 0.21
CA SER A 68 21.57 15.79 -0.73
C SER A 68 21.06 17.19 -1.08
N LYS A 69 19.87 17.60 -0.59
CA LYS A 69 19.18 18.83 -1.01
C LYS A 69 19.04 18.93 -2.54
N GLY A 70 18.85 17.80 -3.22
CA GLY A 70 18.71 17.69 -4.66
C GLY A 70 20.04 17.63 -5.43
N ALA A 71 21.19 17.73 -4.78
CA ALA A 71 22.51 17.66 -5.45
C ALA A 71 22.72 16.31 -6.19
N ILE A 72 22.07 15.24 -5.72
CA ILE A 72 22.12 13.92 -6.37
C ILE A 72 21.72 13.96 -7.85
N LEU A 73 20.89 14.90 -8.27
CA LEU A 73 20.48 15.05 -9.67
C LEU A 73 21.61 15.56 -10.58
N LYS A 74 22.67 16.13 -9.98
CA LYS A 74 23.87 16.56 -10.72
C LYS A 74 24.91 15.45 -10.77
N THR A 75 24.98 14.64 -9.72
CA THR A 75 26.01 13.60 -9.57
C THR A 75 25.60 12.26 -10.22
N SER A 76 24.31 11.97 -10.32
CA SER A 76 23.80 10.71 -10.89
C SER A 76 22.79 10.97 -12.01
N LYS A 77 23.19 10.74 -13.26
CA LYS A 77 22.30 10.85 -14.43
C LYS A 77 21.21 9.77 -14.44
N ALA A 78 21.45 8.62 -13.80
CA ALA A 78 20.51 7.49 -13.75
C ALA A 78 19.43 7.66 -12.69
N TRP A 79 19.57 8.59 -11.73
CA TRP A 79 18.69 8.71 -10.57
C TRP A 79 17.23 8.99 -10.96
N LEU A 80 16.98 10.01 -11.81
CA LEU A 80 15.61 10.33 -12.28
C LEU A 80 14.99 9.21 -13.13
N PRO A 81 15.68 8.62 -14.13
CA PRO A 81 15.16 7.47 -14.85
C PRO A 81 14.83 6.28 -13.94
N CYS A 82 15.70 5.95 -12.98
CA CYS A 82 15.42 4.88 -12.01
C CYS A 82 14.17 5.18 -11.19
N LEU A 83 14.03 6.40 -10.69
CA LEU A 83 12.83 6.81 -9.97
C LEU A 83 11.60 6.68 -10.85
N ALA A 84 11.61 7.16 -12.09
CA ALA A 84 10.49 7.07 -13.02
C ALA A 84 10.05 5.62 -13.24
N VAL A 85 10.99 4.72 -13.45
CA VAL A 85 10.70 3.27 -13.61
C VAL A 85 10.06 2.69 -12.35
N LEU A 86 10.57 3.02 -11.16
CA LEU A 86 10.00 2.55 -9.89
C LEU A 86 8.57 3.05 -9.68
N LEU A 87 8.31 4.33 -10.01
CA LEU A 87 6.97 4.90 -9.93
C LEU A 87 6.01 4.20 -10.89
N LEU A 88 6.42 3.92 -12.12
CA LEU A 88 5.62 3.17 -13.09
C LEU A 88 5.34 1.75 -12.60
N ILE A 89 6.37 1.03 -12.09
CA ILE A 89 6.18 -0.30 -11.49
C ILE A 89 5.13 -0.24 -10.36
N ALA A 90 5.21 0.74 -9.48
CA ALA A 90 4.25 0.88 -8.38
C ALA A 90 2.83 1.13 -8.90
N MET A 91 2.64 2.03 -9.87
CA MET A 91 1.32 2.38 -10.42
C MET A 91 0.69 1.23 -11.23
N PHE A 92 1.48 0.54 -12.04
CA PHE A 92 0.95 -0.58 -12.83
C PHE A 92 0.76 -1.88 -12.03
N SER A 93 1.46 -2.02 -10.90
CA SER A 93 1.28 -3.20 -10.05
C SER A 93 0.02 -3.15 -9.19
N ARG A 94 -0.42 -1.96 -8.73
CA ARG A 94 -1.61 -1.81 -7.88
C ARG A 94 -2.37 -0.53 -8.15
N ASN A 95 -3.70 -0.62 -8.11
CA ASN A 95 -4.58 0.53 -8.35
C ASN A 95 -4.33 1.68 -7.35
N ASN A 96 -4.00 1.37 -6.09
CA ASN A 96 -3.67 2.41 -5.11
C ASN A 96 -2.30 3.07 -5.32
N GLY A 97 -1.44 2.50 -6.17
CA GLY A 97 -0.16 3.08 -6.51
C GLY A 97 -0.27 4.50 -7.07
N ILE A 98 -1.26 4.74 -7.94
CA ILE A 98 -1.47 6.07 -8.53
C ILE A 98 -1.80 7.13 -7.47
N TYR A 99 -2.62 6.79 -6.47
CA TYR A 99 -2.99 7.71 -5.39
C TYR A 99 -1.80 8.01 -4.47
N ILE A 100 -0.96 7.00 -4.20
CA ILE A 100 0.27 7.16 -3.42
C ILE A 100 1.23 8.11 -4.13
N ILE A 101 1.45 7.92 -5.44
CA ILE A 101 2.34 8.78 -6.23
C ILE A 101 1.76 10.20 -6.34
N ALA A 102 0.45 10.34 -6.49
CA ALA A 102 -0.22 11.64 -6.46
C ALA A 102 -0.03 12.35 -5.10
N CYS A 103 -0.12 11.63 -3.98
CA CYS A 103 0.17 12.19 -2.65
C CYS A 103 1.63 12.67 -2.55
N ILE A 104 2.58 11.89 -3.06
CA ILE A 104 4.00 12.30 -3.10
C ILE A 104 4.15 13.60 -3.89
N GLU A 105 3.53 13.69 -5.06
CA GLU A 105 3.57 14.89 -5.91
C GLU A 105 2.98 16.11 -5.21
N ILE A 106 1.77 15.97 -4.62
CA ILE A 106 1.11 17.05 -3.90
C ILE A 106 1.99 17.57 -2.75
N ILE A 107 2.55 16.68 -1.94
CA ILE A 107 3.41 17.06 -0.81
C ILE A 107 4.70 17.75 -1.29
N LEU A 108 5.30 17.28 -2.37
CA LEU A 108 6.47 17.92 -2.96
C LEU A 108 6.13 19.30 -3.52
N LEU A 109 4.99 19.48 -4.18
CA LEU A 109 4.50 20.77 -4.66
C LEU A 109 4.24 21.74 -3.50
N VAL A 110 3.57 21.27 -2.43
CA VAL A 110 3.36 22.09 -1.22
C VAL A 110 4.70 22.48 -0.60
N TYR A 111 5.61 21.52 -0.45
CA TYR A 111 6.95 21.79 0.06
C TYR A 111 7.68 22.82 -0.80
N TRP A 112 7.60 22.68 -2.10
CA TRP A 112 8.15 23.63 -3.06
C TRP A 112 7.56 25.03 -2.91
N LEU A 113 6.24 25.17 -2.85
CA LEU A 113 5.54 26.44 -2.68
C LEU A 113 5.91 27.16 -1.37
N VAL A 114 6.01 26.39 -0.27
CA VAL A 114 6.34 26.93 1.05
C VAL A 114 7.80 27.36 1.15
N THR A 115 8.70 26.63 0.51
CA THR A 115 10.15 26.87 0.63
C THR A 115 10.73 27.80 -0.44
N ARG A 116 9.96 28.08 -1.50
CA ARG A 116 10.44 28.88 -2.66
C ARG A 116 11.05 30.22 -2.32
N LYS A 117 10.57 30.91 -1.27
CA LYS A 117 11.09 32.22 -0.83
C LYS A 117 12.38 32.14 -0.02
N LYS A 118 12.75 30.95 0.48
CA LYS A 118 13.90 30.77 1.37
C LYS A 118 15.15 30.17 0.71
N PHE A 119 15.01 29.52 -0.46
CA PHE A 119 16.08 28.70 -1.04
C PHE A 119 16.10 28.75 -2.58
N GLU A 120 16.56 29.82 -3.19
CA GLU A 120 16.56 29.99 -4.66
C GLU A 120 17.27 28.85 -5.44
N HIS A 121 18.37 28.29 -4.93
CA HIS A 121 19.14 27.25 -5.63
C HIS A 121 18.53 25.83 -5.50
N SER A 122 17.78 25.56 -4.46
CA SER A 122 17.10 24.26 -4.26
C SER A 122 15.88 24.08 -5.18
N PHE A 123 15.42 25.15 -5.77
CA PHE A 123 14.21 25.30 -6.55
C PHE A 123 14.19 24.48 -7.83
N ALA A 124 15.29 24.59 -8.62
CA ALA A 124 15.39 23.89 -9.90
C ALA A 124 15.41 22.37 -9.75
N HIS A 125 15.91 21.86 -8.61
CA HIS A 125 15.98 20.43 -8.33
C HIS A 125 14.62 19.84 -7.98
N ILE A 126 13.83 20.55 -7.17
CA ILE A 126 12.45 20.11 -6.83
C ILE A 126 11.58 20.14 -8.08
N GLY A 127 11.67 21.21 -8.88
CA GLY A 127 10.91 21.31 -10.13
C GLY A 127 11.21 20.18 -11.14
N LYS A 128 12.47 19.71 -11.21
CA LYS A 128 12.82 18.53 -12.02
C LYS A 128 12.20 17.26 -11.47
N LEU A 129 12.21 17.09 -10.15
CA LEU A 129 11.63 15.93 -9.49
C LEU A 129 10.12 15.87 -9.70
N THR A 130 9.39 16.95 -9.40
CA THR A 130 7.93 17.04 -9.61
C THR A 130 7.60 16.90 -11.10
N GLY A 131 8.37 17.47 -12.00
CA GLY A 131 8.18 17.29 -13.45
C GLY A 131 8.25 15.83 -13.88
N VAL A 132 9.19 15.05 -13.36
CA VAL A 132 9.29 13.60 -13.65
C VAL A 132 8.12 12.84 -13.05
N ILE A 133 7.73 13.14 -11.81
CA ILE A 133 6.58 12.48 -11.17
C ILE A 133 5.29 12.81 -11.94
N ALA A 134 5.05 14.07 -12.29
CA ALA A 134 3.90 14.46 -13.08
C ALA A 134 3.86 13.79 -14.46
N CYS A 135 5.01 13.69 -15.14
CA CYS A 135 5.09 12.97 -16.42
C CYS A 135 4.80 11.48 -16.27
N THR A 136 5.28 10.83 -15.21
CA THR A 136 4.99 9.40 -14.97
C THR A 136 3.52 9.17 -14.61
N LEU A 137 2.90 10.07 -13.85
CA LEU A 137 1.45 10.06 -13.58
C LEU A 137 0.65 10.22 -14.88
N ALA A 138 1.00 11.22 -15.69
CA ALA A 138 0.34 11.47 -16.97
C ALA A 138 0.48 10.25 -17.90
N LEU A 139 1.67 9.66 -17.99
CA LEU A 139 1.90 8.45 -18.78
C LEU A 139 1.05 7.28 -18.29
N CYS A 140 0.97 7.06 -16.98
CA CYS A 140 0.13 6.01 -16.41
C CYS A 140 -1.35 6.24 -16.77
N LEU A 141 -1.87 7.46 -16.64
CA LEU A 141 -3.25 7.80 -17.00
C LEU A 141 -3.54 7.63 -18.49
N VAL A 142 -2.59 8.00 -19.35
CA VAL A 142 -2.71 7.79 -20.81
C VAL A 142 -2.73 6.29 -21.14
N VAL A 143 -1.87 5.51 -20.52
CA VAL A 143 -1.83 4.06 -20.78
C VAL A 143 -3.08 3.37 -20.25
N THR A 144 -3.47 3.62 -19.00
CA THR A 144 -4.63 2.96 -18.36
C THR A 144 -5.99 3.48 -18.86
N GLY A 145 -6.02 4.65 -19.46
CA GLY A 145 -7.20 5.24 -20.05
C GLY A 145 -7.28 5.00 -21.56
N PRO A 146 -6.81 5.95 -22.41
CA PRO A 146 -6.96 5.87 -23.87
C PRO A 146 -6.35 4.63 -24.51
N VAL A 147 -5.11 4.23 -24.08
CA VAL A 147 -4.43 3.09 -24.70
C VAL A 147 -5.16 1.79 -24.40
N TYR A 148 -5.50 1.53 -23.14
CA TYR A 148 -6.23 0.31 -22.76
C TYR A 148 -7.57 0.22 -23.47
N ARG A 149 -8.32 1.34 -23.62
CA ARG A 149 -9.56 1.35 -24.42
C ARG A 149 -9.32 1.04 -25.89
N ALA A 150 -8.21 1.54 -26.48
CA ALA A 150 -7.91 1.32 -27.88
C ALA A 150 -7.53 -0.14 -28.21
N ILE A 151 -7.09 -0.92 -27.21
CA ILE A 151 -6.69 -2.33 -27.36
C ILE A 151 -7.62 -3.29 -26.59
N ASP A 152 -8.83 -2.82 -26.23
CA ASP A 152 -9.89 -3.60 -25.56
C ASP A 152 -9.43 -4.31 -24.27
N VAL A 153 -8.54 -3.68 -23.50
CA VAL A 153 -8.22 -4.18 -22.16
C VAL A 153 -9.41 -3.97 -21.24
N ALA A 154 -9.91 -5.05 -20.67
CA ALA A 154 -11.01 -5.00 -19.72
C ALA A 154 -10.68 -4.09 -18.53
N SER A 155 -11.56 -3.15 -18.21
CA SER A 155 -11.42 -2.30 -17.02
C SER A 155 -11.58 -3.13 -15.74
N SER A 156 -10.90 -2.71 -14.67
CA SER A 156 -11.14 -3.29 -13.36
C SER A 156 -12.60 -3.06 -12.94
N PRO A 157 -13.33 -4.07 -12.44
CA PRO A 157 -14.70 -3.89 -12.00
C PRO A 157 -14.82 -2.76 -10.96
N LYS A 158 -15.87 -1.96 -11.04
CA LYS A 158 -16.11 -0.81 -10.14
C LYS A 158 -16.11 -1.20 -8.67
N VAL A 159 -16.59 -2.40 -8.35
CA VAL A 159 -16.63 -2.95 -7.00
C VAL A 159 -15.25 -2.97 -6.32
N GLU A 160 -14.16 -3.13 -7.08
CA GLU A 160 -12.79 -3.11 -6.53
C GLU A 160 -12.38 -1.72 -5.99
N SER A 161 -13.03 -0.67 -6.47
CA SER A 161 -12.74 0.72 -6.06
C SER A 161 -13.69 1.23 -4.98
N VAL A 162 -14.88 0.66 -4.88
CA VAL A 162 -15.95 1.15 -3.98
C VAL A 162 -16.23 0.20 -2.81
N GLY A 163 -15.34 -0.75 -2.50
CA GLY A 163 -15.59 -1.81 -1.54
C GLY A 163 -16.03 -1.32 -0.15
N ILE A 164 -15.38 -0.31 0.44
CA ILE A 164 -15.81 0.25 1.73
C ILE A 164 -17.19 0.90 1.62
N LEU A 165 -17.41 1.68 0.56
CA LEU A 165 -18.68 2.36 0.34
C LEU A 165 -19.83 1.37 0.17
N LEU A 166 -19.60 0.31 -0.59
CA LEU A 166 -20.58 -0.78 -0.76
C LEU A 166 -20.84 -1.49 0.58
N ASN A 167 -19.82 -1.73 1.40
CA ASN A 167 -19.99 -2.36 2.70
C ASN A 167 -20.78 -1.49 3.68
N GLN A 168 -20.66 -0.15 3.59
CA GLN A 168 -21.47 0.80 4.36
C GLN A 168 -22.95 0.68 3.99
N MET A 169 -23.27 0.66 2.69
CA MET A 169 -24.63 0.47 2.19
C MET A 169 -25.18 -0.90 2.59
N ALA A 170 -24.37 -1.95 2.45
CA ALA A 170 -24.73 -3.31 2.84
C ALA A 170 -25.06 -3.43 4.33
N ARG A 171 -24.34 -2.68 5.19
CA ARG A 171 -24.65 -2.64 6.64
C ARG A 171 -26.01 -2.04 6.91
N VAL A 172 -26.39 -0.95 6.20
CA VAL A 172 -27.72 -0.36 6.35
C VAL A 172 -28.80 -1.38 5.98
N ALA A 173 -28.66 -2.07 4.85
CA ALA A 173 -29.60 -3.11 4.45
C ALA A 173 -29.66 -4.29 5.44
N ALA A 174 -28.50 -4.75 5.93
CA ALA A 174 -28.42 -5.87 6.88
C ALA A 174 -29.04 -5.57 8.25
N LEU A 175 -29.07 -4.30 8.65
CA LEU A 175 -29.63 -3.85 9.93
C LEU A 175 -31.06 -3.31 9.80
N ASP A 176 -31.70 -3.42 8.63
CA ASP A 176 -33.01 -2.82 8.33
C ASP A 176 -33.04 -1.30 8.64
N GLY A 177 -31.96 -0.58 8.30
CA GLY A 177 -31.84 0.85 8.53
C GLY A 177 -32.80 1.68 7.69
N ASP A 178 -32.86 2.99 7.97
CA ASP A 178 -33.74 3.91 7.25
C ASP A 178 -33.30 4.04 5.78
N MET A 179 -34.24 3.89 4.85
CA MET A 179 -34.00 4.01 3.42
C MET A 179 -35.26 4.44 2.67
N THR A 180 -35.07 5.25 1.64
CA THR A 180 -36.17 5.59 0.70
C THR A 180 -36.54 4.36 -0.14
N GLU A 181 -37.73 4.41 -0.79
CA GLU A 181 -38.11 3.31 -1.69
C GLU A 181 -37.13 3.18 -2.86
N SER A 182 -36.63 4.29 -3.41
CA SER A 182 -35.59 4.30 -4.43
C SER A 182 -34.27 3.65 -3.97
N ASP A 183 -33.83 3.90 -2.72
CA ASP A 183 -32.63 3.26 -2.17
C ASP A 183 -32.86 1.76 -1.96
N ARG A 184 -34.06 1.37 -1.55
CA ARG A 184 -34.48 -0.02 -1.39
C ARG A 184 -34.45 -0.79 -2.71
N GLU A 185 -35.04 -0.21 -3.77
CA GLU A 185 -35.02 -0.78 -5.12
C GLU A 185 -33.57 -0.89 -5.64
N TYR A 186 -32.77 0.14 -5.42
CA TYR A 186 -31.36 0.15 -5.83
C TYR A 186 -30.56 -0.95 -5.13
N LEU A 187 -30.65 -1.06 -3.80
CA LEU A 187 -29.97 -2.13 -3.06
C LEU A 187 -30.42 -3.52 -3.50
N ASN A 188 -31.74 -3.68 -3.75
CA ASN A 188 -32.30 -4.93 -4.26
C ASN A 188 -31.80 -5.27 -5.68
N SER A 189 -31.41 -4.28 -6.48
CA SER A 189 -30.83 -4.49 -7.80
C SER A 189 -29.38 -4.99 -7.75
N ILE A 190 -28.66 -4.71 -6.66
CA ILE A 190 -27.28 -5.19 -6.43
C ILE A 190 -27.31 -6.61 -5.89
N VAL A 191 -28.09 -6.85 -4.83
CA VAL A 191 -28.31 -8.15 -4.17
C VAL A 191 -29.71 -8.13 -3.60
N PRO A 192 -30.50 -9.23 -3.63
CA PRO A 192 -31.78 -9.32 -2.95
C PRO A 192 -31.71 -8.86 -1.50
N LEU A 193 -32.65 -8.02 -1.06
CA LEU A 193 -32.56 -7.34 0.25
C LEU A 193 -32.53 -8.31 1.42
N ASP A 194 -33.21 -9.44 1.32
CA ASP A 194 -33.22 -10.49 2.35
C ASP A 194 -31.88 -11.22 2.51
N GLU A 195 -31.03 -11.23 1.49
CA GLU A 195 -29.72 -11.84 1.52
C GLU A 195 -28.66 -10.99 2.23
N TYR A 196 -28.83 -9.66 2.36
CA TYR A 196 -27.84 -8.80 3.01
C TYR A 196 -27.53 -9.23 4.44
N LYS A 197 -28.52 -9.71 5.20
CA LYS A 197 -28.32 -10.20 6.58
C LYS A 197 -27.35 -11.38 6.66
N THR A 198 -27.30 -12.19 5.62
CA THR A 198 -26.43 -13.36 5.54
C THR A 198 -25.09 -13.06 4.91
N LEU A 199 -25.08 -12.21 3.86
CA LEU A 199 -23.89 -11.91 3.07
C LEU A 199 -23.05 -10.80 3.67
N TYR A 200 -23.63 -9.87 4.42
CA TYR A 200 -22.90 -8.78 5.03
C TYR A 200 -21.83 -9.30 6.00
N SER A 201 -20.61 -8.86 5.82
CA SER A 201 -19.52 -9.06 6.76
C SER A 201 -18.95 -7.70 7.20
N PRO A 202 -18.86 -7.44 8.51
CA PRO A 202 -18.33 -6.19 9.01
C PRO A 202 -16.94 -5.84 8.51
N THR A 203 -16.17 -6.85 8.11
CA THR A 203 -14.74 -6.75 7.85
C THR A 203 -14.35 -7.09 6.43
N CYS A 204 -15.28 -7.56 5.61
CA CYS A 204 -14.95 -8.06 4.28
C CYS A 204 -16.09 -7.86 3.30
N THR A 205 -15.88 -7.03 2.29
CA THR A 205 -16.83 -6.81 1.20
C THR A 205 -16.87 -7.98 0.22
N ASP A 206 -15.84 -8.82 0.21
CA ASP A 206 -15.74 -9.92 -0.74
C ASP A 206 -16.85 -10.96 -0.57
N ASN A 207 -17.40 -11.13 0.63
CA ASN A 207 -18.54 -12.04 0.84
C ASN A 207 -19.76 -11.63 -0.03
N LEU A 208 -20.02 -10.34 -0.11
CA LEU A 208 -21.09 -9.80 -0.94
C LEU A 208 -20.76 -9.93 -2.43
N LYS A 209 -19.57 -9.50 -2.81
CA LYS A 209 -19.05 -9.48 -4.18
C LYS A 209 -19.00 -10.87 -4.84
N TRP A 210 -18.71 -11.91 -4.06
CA TRP A 210 -18.60 -13.29 -4.57
C TRP A 210 -19.89 -14.10 -4.42
N SER A 211 -20.99 -13.48 -3.99
CA SER A 211 -22.27 -14.19 -3.98
C SER A 211 -22.79 -14.38 -5.42
N THR A 212 -23.55 -15.45 -5.63
CA THR A 212 -24.15 -15.77 -6.93
C THR A 212 -25.24 -14.77 -7.34
N SER A 213 -25.82 -14.06 -6.37
CA SER A 213 -26.85 -13.05 -6.55
C SER A 213 -26.28 -11.65 -6.82
N PHE A 214 -24.95 -11.45 -6.72
CA PHE A 214 -24.36 -10.14 -6.88
C PHE A 214 -24.38 -9.65 -8.33
N ASN A 215 -25.05 -8.53 -8.55
CA ASN A 215 -25.14 -7.85 -9.84
C ASN A 215 -24.17 -6.66 -9.88
N SER A 216 -22.98 -6.86 -10.45
CA SER A 216 -21.98 -5.80 -10.59
C SER A 216 -22.41 -4.67 -11.54
N ALA A 217 -23.32 -4.93 -12.50
CA ALA A 217 -23.79 -3.92 -13.45
C ALA A 217 -24.61 -2.83 -12.76
N ALA A 218 -25.36 -3.17 -11.71
CA ALA A 218 -26.12 -2.21 -10.92
C ALA A 218 -25.25 -1.12 -10.26
N LEU A 219 -23.97 -1.39 -10.04
CA LEU A 219 -23.05 -0.38 -9.48
C LEU A 219 -22.77 0.77 -10.46
N GLU A 220 -23.05 0.61 -11.75
CA GLU A 220 -22.83 1.67 -12.74
C GLU A 220 -23.94 2.74 -12.68
N ASP A 221 -25.11 2.42 -12.11
CA ASP A 221 -26.26 3.29 -12.01
C ASP A 221 -26.20 4.11 -10.72
N ASP A 222 -26.00 5.40 -10.81
CA ASP A 222 -26.03 6.42 -9.72
C ASP A 222 -25.58 5.95 -8.32
N PHE A 223 -24.56 5.11 -8.25
CA PHE A 223 -24.03 4.54 -7.01
C PHE A 223 -23.77 5.60 -5.93
N PHE A 224 -23.15 6.71 -6.30
CA PHE A 224 -22.79 7.76 -5.34
C PHE A 224 -24.01 8.55 -4.85
N GLY A 225 -25.05 8.71 -5.67
CA GLY A 225 -26.31 9.33 -5.26
C GLY A 225 -26.99 8.50 -4.17
N HIS A 226 -27.14 7.21 -4.39
CA HIS A 226 -27.72 6.29 -3.40
C HIS A 226 -26.83 6.13 -2.16
N TRP A 227 -25.51 6.07 -2.34
CA TRP A 227 -24.57 6.06 -1.21
C TRP A 227 -24.73 7.29 -0.30
N LEU A 228 -24.85 8.47 -0.89
CA LEU A 228 -25.03 9.73 -0.15
C LEU A 228 -26.42 9.80 0.51
N SER A 229 -27.47 9.38 -0.19
CA SER A 229 -28.84 9.30 0.35
C SER A 229 -28.89 8.45 1.62
N LEU A 230 -28.36 7.24 1.55
CA LEU A 230 -28.28 6.31 2.67
C LEU A 230 -27.37 6.82 3.81
N PHE A 231 -26.28 7.51 3.47
CA PHE A 231 -25.41 8.13 4.46
C PHE A 231 -26.14 9.21 5.29
N ILE A 232 -26.90 10.07 4.61
CA ILE A 232 -27.65 11.16 5.28
C ILE A 232 -28.69 10.58 6.25
N GLN A 233 -29.32 9.47 5.89
CA GLN A 233 -30.33 8.81 6.72
C GLN A 233 -29.72 7.99 7.86
N ASN A 234 -28.52 7.39 7.64
CA ASN A 234 -27.88 6.45 8.57
C ASN A 234 -26.40 6.80 8.85
N PRO A 235 -26.06 8.02 9.24
CA PRO A 235 -24.66 8.43 9.38
C PRO A 235 -23.89 7.57 10.41
N ARG A 236 -24.52 7.21 11.53
CA ARG A 236 -23.92 6.37 12.56
C ARG A 236 -23.58 4.98 12.03
N VAL A 237 -24.48 4.35 11.27
CA VAL A 237 -24.28 3.01 10.70
C VAL A 237 -23.11 3.01 9.71
N TYR A 238 -22.94 4.10 8.94
CA TYR A 238 -21.83 4.28 8.02
C TYR A 238 -20.48 4.42 8.72
N PHE A 239 -20.41 5.21 9.79
CA PHE A 239 -19.19 5.32 10.59
C PHE A 239 -18.82 4.00 11.26
N GLU A 240 -19.79 3.29 11.83
CA GLU A 240 -19.58 1.95 12.40
C GLU A 240 -19.10 0.94 11.34
N ALA A 241 -19.67 0.95 10.13
CA ALA A 241 -19.23 0.09 9.04
C ALA A 241 -17.77 0.39 8.65
N TRP A 242 -17.42 1.67 8.51
CA TRP A 242 -16.06 2.10 8.20
C TRP A 242 -15.09 1.69 9.31
N GLU A 243 -15.45 1.93 10.56
CA GLU A 243 -14.65 1.56 11.74
C GLU A 243 -14.38 0.05 11.76
N LEU A 244 -15.42 -0.76 11.62
CA LEU A 244 -15.32 -2.23 11.63
C LEU A 244 -14.49 -2.77 10.47
N GLN A 245 -14.53 -2.14 9.30
CA GLN A 245 -13.77 -2.58 8.14
C GLN A 245 -12.31 -2.14 8.19
N THR A 246 -12.00 -1.04 8.86
CA THR A 246 -10.65 -0.47 8.88
C THR A 246 -9.87 -0.72 10.16
N PHE A 247 -10.51 -1.17 11.25
CA PHE A 247 -9.88 -1.24 12.57
C PHE A 247 -8.58 -2.08 12.58
N GLY A 248 -8.45 -3.07 11.73
CA GLY A 248 -7.25 -3.88 11.61
C GLY A 248 -5.99 -3.11 11.20
N PHE A 249 -6.16 -1.93 10.59
CA PHE A 249 -5.05 -1.08 10.17
C PHE A 249 -4.57 -0.10 11.26
N TRP A 250 -5.38 0.18 12.30
CA TRP A 250 -5.07 1.17 13.32
C TRP A 250 -5.27 0.71 14.76
N THR A 251 -5.98 -0.39 15.02
CA THR A 251 -6.16 -0.94 16.37
C THR A 251 -5.00 -1.84 16.76
N VAL A 252 -4.33 -1.53 17.86
CA VAL A 252 -3.13 -2.27 18.32
C VAL A 252 -3.49 -3.62 18.91
N ASN A 253 -4.55 -3.71 19.69
CA ASN A 253 -5.02 -4.97 20.29
C ASN A 253 -6.15 -5.58 19.45
N GLN A 254 -5.80 -6.45 18.51
CA GLN A 254 -6.75 -7.02 17.56
C GLN A 254 -7.43 -8.29 18.07
N SER A 255 -6.76 -9.10 18.90
CA SER A 255 -7.24 -10.41 19.32
C SER A 255 -8.60 -10.37 20.03
N ASP A 256 -8.80 -9.39 20.92
CA ASP A 256 -10.05 -9.27 21.67
C ASP A 256 -11.23 -8.79 20.82
N VAL A 257 -10.94 -7.97 19.79
CA VAL A 257 -11.94 -7.47 18.85
C VAL A 257 -12.44 -8.60 17.95
N TYR A 258 -11.54 -9.48 17.49
CA TYR A 258 -11.90 -10.66 16.70
C TYR A 258 -12.80 -11.63 17.45
N ALA A 259 -12.42 -11.95 18.67
CA ALA A 259 -13.20 -12.84 19.52
C ALA A 259 -14.62 -12.29 19.77
N LYS A 260 -14.76 -10.98 19.96
CA LYS A 260 -16.06 -10.30 20.19
C LYS A 260 -16.92 -10.23 18.94
N LEU A 261 -16.32 -10.07 17.76
CA LEU A 261 -17.06 -9.95 16.49
C LEU A 261 -17.36 -11.33 15.87
N ASN A 262 -16.88 -12.42 16.45
CA ASN A 262 -17.01 -13.79 15.94
C ASN A 262 -16.60 -13.90 14.44
N ILE A 263 -15.53 -13.19 14.08
CA ILE A 263 -15.06 -13.11 12.71
C ILE A 263 -14.16 -14.30 12.43
N SER A 264 -14.68 -15.30 11.77
CA SER A 264 -13.86 -16.31 11.10
C SER A 264 -13.29 -15.70 9.83
N GLY A 265 -12.01 -15.30 9.87
CA GLY A 265 -11.36 -14.69 8.72
C GLY A 265 -11.20 -15.68 7.58
N GLY A 266 -11.76 -15.36 6.43
CA GLY A 266 -11.51 -16.06 5.17
C GLY A 266 -12.75 -16.10 4.28
N VAL A 267 -12.51 -16.04 2.98
CA VAL A 267 -13.49 -16.42 1.96
C VAL A 267 -13.95 -17.85 2.31
N PRO A 268 -15.24 -18.14 2.39
CA PRO A 268 -15.72 -19.49 2.69
C PRO A 268 -15.03 -20.51 1.77
N ARG A 269 -14.53 -21.59 2.37
CA ARG A 269 -13.75 -22.63 1.66
C ARG A 269 -14.50 -23.20 0.45
N ASN A 270 -15.81 -23.32 0.57
CA ASN A 270 -16.76 -23.73 -0.45
C ASN A 270 -16.79 -22.80 -1.69
N THR A 271 -16.55 -21.50 -1.53
CA THR A 271 -16.54 -20.55 -2.65
C THR A 271 -15.27 -20.70 -3.50
N VAL A 272 -14.14 -20.99 -2.86
CA VAL A 272 -12.87 -21.27 -3.57
C VAL A 272 -12.94 -22.60 -4.31
N GLU A 273 -13.57 -23.63 -3.68
CA GLU A 273 -13.74 -24.94 -4.29
C GLU A 273 -14.73 -24.91 -5.46
N ALA A 274 -15.83 -24.16 -5.36
CA ALA A 274 -16.78 -23.96 -6.46
C ALA A 274 -16.14 -23.21 -7.64
N TYR A 275 -15.37 -22.16 -7.38
CA TYR A 275 -14.70 -21.40 -8.41
C TYR A 275 -13.56 -22.19 -9.11
N ALA A 276 -12.88 -23.05 -8.35
CA ALA A 276 -11.87 -23.94 -8.91
C ALA A 276 -12.49 -25.07 -9.76
N ALA A 277 -13.68 -25.54 -9.42
CA ALA A 277 -14.41 -26.54 -10.18
C ALA A 277 -14.94 -26.00 -11.53
N ASP A 278 -15.41 -24.74 -11.55
CA ASP A 278 -15.92 -24.10 -12.79
C ASP A 278 -14.82 -23.79 -13.82
N LEU A 279 -13.57 -23.61 -13.39
CA LEU A 279 -12.49 -23.25 -14.30
C LEU A 279 -11.79 -24.46 -14.95
N ASP A 280 -12.12 -25.70 -14.54
CA ASP A 280 -11.50 -26.95 -15.02
C ASP A 280 -9.94 -26.93 -15.03
N VAL A 281 -9.34 -25.94 -14.36
CA VAL A 281 -7.93 -25.59 -14.48
C VAL A 281 -7.09 -26.15 -13.33
N TYR A 282 -7.71 -26.59 -12.22
CA TYR A 282 -7.00 -27.11 -11.07
C TYR A 282 -7.64 -28.39 -10.49
N GLN A 283 -7.35 -29.52 -11.08
CA GLN A 283 -7.29 -30.72 -10.26
C GLN A 283 -6.05 -30.61 -9.36
N ILE A 284 -6.21 -30.00 -8.19
CA ILE A 284 -5.21 -30.12 -7.12
C ILE A 284 -5.26 -31.59 -6.69
N ASN A 285 -4.31 -32.38 -7.21
CA ASN A 285 -4.17 -33.74 -6.71
C ASN A 285 -3.82 -33.73 -5.22
N ALA A 286 -4.11 -34.80 -4.51
CA ALA A 286 -3.88 -34.92 -3.08
C ALA A 286 -2.43 -34.61 -2.67
N GLU A 287 -1.45 -34.89 -3.52
CA GLU A 287 -0.02 -34.57 -3.35
C GLU A 287 0.27 -33.06 -3.36
N ASN A 288 -0.33 -32.33 -4.29
CA ASN A 288 -0.17 -30.86 -4.35
C ASN A 288 -0.85 -30.20 -3.17
N LYS A 289 -1.97 -30.71 -2.68
CA LYS A 289 -2.64 -30.21 -1.49
C LYS A 289 -1.79 -30.45 -0.24
N LEU A 290 -1.23 -31.64 -0.06
CA LEU A 290 -0.33 -31.97 1.05
C LEU A 290 0.93 -31.09 1.03
N ARG A 291 1.51 -30.85 -0.13
CA ARG A 291 2.70 -29.99 -0.28
C ARG A 291 2.37 -28.52 0.02
N HIS A 292 1.21 -28.05 -0.40
CA HIS A 292 0.75 -26.70 -0.13
C HIS A 292 0.44 -26.50 1.36
N ASP A 293 -0.27 -27.46 1.98
CA ASP A 293 -0.60 -27.42 3.40
C ASP A 293 0.67 -27.49 4.26
N SER A 294 1.66 -28.35 3.90
CA SER A 294 2.95 -28.42 4.59
C SER A 294 3.75 -27.12 4.53
N LEU A 295 3.78 -26.45 3.38
CA LEU A 295 4.45 -25.13 3.26
C LEU A 295 3.69 -24.05 4.02
N ARG A 296 2.38 -24.11 4.06
CA ARG A 296 1.54 -23.19 4.84
C ARG A 296 1.72 -23.39 6.36
N ASP A 297 1.87 -24.62 6.79
CA ASP A 297 2.11 -24.96 8.20
C ASP A 297 3.53 -24.58 8.64
N VAL A 298 4.50 -24.73 7.76
CA VAL A 298 5.89 -24.30 8.03
C VAL A 298 6.03 -22.78 8.01
N PHE A 299 5.27 -22.09 7.16
CA PHE A 299 5.28 -20.63 7.03
C PHE A 299 3.88 -20.04 7.18
N PRO A 300 3.28 -20.07 8.37
CA PRO A 300 1.98 -19.46 8.59
C PRO A 300 2.05 -17.97 8.25
N GLN A 301 1.31 -17.54 7.24
CA GLN A 301 1.38 -16.20 6.68
C GLN A 301 1.05 -15.10 7.69
N ASP A 302 0.21 -15.40 8.67
CA ASP A 302 -0.41 -14.39 9.53
C ASP A 302 0.23 -14.28 10.92
N SER A 303 0.89 -15.32 11.42
CA SER A 303 1.31 -15.37 12.83
C SER A 303 2.68 -14.73 13.13
N ARG A 304 3.43 -14.27 12.12
CA ARG A 304 4.81 -13.76 12.29
C ARG A 304 5.08 -12.42 11.61
N SER A 305 4.06 -11.73 11.13
CA SER A 305 4.18 -10.35 10.66
C SER A 305 3.98 -9.38 11.82
N ILE A 306 4.69 -8.26 11.82
CA ILE A 306 4.38 -7.17 12.74
C ILE A 306 3.03 -6.59 12.32
N PRO A 307 2.07 -6.43 13.26
CA PRO A 307 0.77 -5.84 12.91
C PRO A 307 0.90 -4.50 12.20
N ILE A 308 0.16 -4.31 11.11
CA ILE A 308 0.20 -3.05 10.34
C ILE A 308 -0.14 -1.86 11.22
N SER A 309 -1.06 -2.04 12.17
CA SER A 309 -1.44 -1.02 13.15
C SER A 309 -0.27 -0.51 14.00
N VAL A 310 0.63 -1.41 14.43
CA VAL A 310 1.84 -1.02 15.17
C VAL A 310 2.76 -0.19 14.29
N ILE A 311 2.91 -0.59 13.02
CA ILE A 311 3.72 0.16 12.05
C ILE A 311 3.08 1.51 11.74
N PHE A 312 1.74 1.55 11.57
CA PHE A 312 0.98 2.77 11.34
C PHE A 312 1.27 3.82 12.42
N TRP A 313 1.07 3.46 13.68
CA TRP A 313 1.34 4.38 14.79
C TRP A 313 2.81 4.74 14.93
N SER A 314 3.72 3.78 14.68
CA SER A 314 5.16 4.03 14.69
C SER A 314 5.57 5.05 13.64
N VAL A 315 5.06 4.94 12.41
CA VAL A 315 5.36 5.90 11.32
C VAL A 315 4.73 7.27 11.59
N ALA A 316 3.50 7.30 12.08
CA ALA A 316 2.83 8.55 12.47
C ALA A 316 3.60 9.26 13.59
N PHE A 317 3.95 8.53 14.65
CA PHE A 317 4.73 9.06 15.76
C PHE A 317 6.13 9.51 15.35
N LEU A 318 6.82 8.72 14.52
CA LEU A 318 8.13 9.08 13.96
C LEU A 318 8.02 10.39 13.15
N SER A 319 6.97 10.56 12.36
CA SER A 319 6.74 11.79 11.60
C SER A 319 6.64 13.02 12.50
N ILE A 320 5.88 12.91 13.60
CA ILE A 320 5.77 13.98 14.62
C ILE A 320 7.13 14.25 15.27
N CYS A 321 7.86 13.20 15.68
CA CYS A 321 9.19 13.35 16.28
C CYS A 321 10.18 14.03 15.33
N LEU A 322 10.14 13.70 14.03
CA LEU A 322 10.97 14.35 13.01
C LEU A 322 10.64 15.85 12.87
N CYS A 323 9.35 16.21 12.92
CA CYS A 323 8.94 17.62 12.91
C CYS A 323 9.46 18.36 14.15
N LEU A 324 9.23 17.82 15.33
CA LEU A 324 9.65 18.44 16.61
C LEU A 324 11.17 18.54 16.74
N SER A 325 11.94 17.61 16.17
CA SER A 325 13.41 17.62 16.17
C SER A 325 14.05 18.52 15.11
N GLY A 326 13.25 19.30 14.38
CA GLY A 326 13.74 20.18 13.30
C GLY A 326 14.20 19.43 12.04
N ARG A 327 13.72 18.19 11.86
CA ARG A 327 13.95 17.34 10.70
C ARG A 327 12.69 17.15 9.84
N ALA A 328 11.75 18.11 9.89
CA ALA A 328 10.45 18.02 9.22
C ALA A 328 10.54 17.64 7.73
N ARG A 329 11.58 18.09 7.02
CA ARG A 329 11.80 17.71 5.60
C ARG A 329 11.99 16.20 5.40
N TRP A 330 12.43 15.44 6.41
CA TRP A 330 12.59 13.98 6.32
C TRP A 330 11.25 13.26 6.26
N VAL A 331 10.18 13.90 6.73
CA VAL A 331 8.82 13.36 6.63
C VAL A 331 8.40 13.14 5.18
N ILE A 332 8.96 13.91 4.21
CA ILE A 332 8.70 13.70 2.78
C ILE A 332 9.06 12.26 2.35
N ALA A 333 10.13 11.69 2.91
CA ALA A 333 10.49 10.30 2.64
C ALA A 333 9.53 9.28 3.29
N LEU A 334 8.73 9.68 4.27
CA LEU A 334 7.69 8.84 4.87
C LEU A 334 6.34 8.93 4.14
N VAL A 335 6.19 9.88 3.21
CA VAL A 335 4.95 10.07 2.45
C VAL A 335 4.50 8.80 1.72
N PRO A 336 5.37 8.02 1.06
CA PRO A 336 4.95 6.74 0.45
C PRO A 336 4.28 5.78 1.45
N SER A 337 4.83 5.69 2.68
CA SER A 337 4.28 4.85 3.75
C SER A 337 2.97 5.39 4.30
N LEU A 338 2.92 6.70 4.58
CA LEU A 338 1.71 7.36 5.09
C LEU A 338 0.57 7.32 4.06
N ALA A 339 0.88 7.55 2.79
CA ALA A 339 -0.11 7.48 1.71
C ALA A 339 -0.60 6.05 1.51
N LEU A 340 0.28 5.03 1.55
CA LEU A 340 -0.13 3.64 1.50
C LEU A 340 -1.11 3.32 2.62
N LEU A 341 -0.76 3.64 3.87
CA LEU A 341 -1.62 3.41 5.03
C LEU A 341 -2.95 4.18 4.91
N GLY A 342 -2.91 5.42 4.41
CA GLY A 342 -4.10 6.21 4.12
C GLY A 342 -5.02 5.54 3.10
N THR A 343 -4.48 4.99 2.01
CA THR A 343 -5.28 4.29 1.00
C THR A 343 -5.94 3.03 1.55
N LEU A 344 -5.31 2.34 2.50
CA LEU A 344 -5.91 1.16 3.15
C LEU A 344 -7.10 1.51 4.04
N ILE A 345 -7.06 2.67 4.70
CA ILE A 345 -8.16 3.17 5.53
C ILE A 345 -9.34 3.66 4.68
N VAL A 346 -9.08 4.14 3.46
CA VAL A 346 -10.11 4.72 2.59
C VAL A 346 -10.74 3.70 1.64
N ALA A 347 -9.97 2.70 1.17
CA ALA A 347 -10.38 1.88 0.05
C ALA A 347 -10.02 0.39 0.16
N SER A 348 -9.80 -0.15 1.37
CA SER A 348 -9.52 -1.58 1.51
C SER A 348 -10.80 -2.41 1.50
N PRO A 349 -10.93 -3.42 0.61
CA PRO A 349 -12.11 -4.30 0.59
C PRO A 349 -12.12 -5.31 1.75
N ILE A 350 -10.97 -5.54 2.38
CA ILE A 350 -10.79 -6.48 3.49
C ILE A 350 -10.07 -5.76 4.63
N TRP A 351 -10.64 -5.83 5.82
CA TRP A 351 -10.22 -5.12 7.04
C TRP A 351 -8.74 -5.28 7.43
N TYR A 352 -8.13 -6.42 7.17
CA TYR A 352 -6.73 -6.69 7.47
C TYR A 352 -6.21 -7.81 6.60
N TRP A 353 -5.26 -7.47 5.76
CA TRP A 353 -4.50 -8.47 5.04
C TRP A 353 -3.02 -8.04 5.01
N PRO A 354 -2.10 -8.81 5.61
CA PRO A 354 -0.68 -8.41 5.74
C PRO A 354 -0.04 -8.00 4.43
N ARG A 355 -0.46 -8.59 3.30
CA ARG A 355 0.07 -8.28 1.97
C ARG A 355 -0.12 -6.82 1.56
N TYR A 356 -1.19 -6.17 2.01
CA TYR A 356 -1.45 -4.78 1.64
C TYR A 356 -0.46 -3.80 2.28
N GLY A 357 0.07 -4.16 3.45
CA GLY A 357 1.08 -3.40 4.17
C GLY A 357 2.51 -3.91 4.01
N ALA A 358 2.80 -4.79 3.05
CA ALA A 358 4.13 -5.40 2.92
C ALA A 358 5.25 -4.36 2.75
N ALA A 359 5.01 -3.30 1.98
CA ALA A 359 5.99 -2.25 1.78
C ALA A 359 6.42 -1.57 3.09
N VAL A 360 5.47 -1.28 3.99
CA VAL A 360 5.81 -0.65 5.28
C VAL A 360 6.51 -1.62 6.22
N GLN A 361 6.24 -2.92 6.12
CA GLN A 361 7.00 -3.94 6.86
C GLN A 361 8.44 -4.05 6.35
N PHE A 362 8.66 -4.00 5.05
CA PHE A 362 10.00 -4.01 4.45
C PHE A 362 10.81 -2.75 4.80
N LEU A 363 10.14 -1.65 5.13
CA LEU A 363 10.76 -0.39 5.52
C LEU A 363 11.09 -0.27 7.01
N ILE A 364 10.76 -1.26 7.85
CA ILE A 364 11.07 -1.20 9.30
C ILE A 364 12.52 -0.84 9.57
N PRO A 365 13.53 -1.46 8.95
CA PRO A 365 14.94 -1.07 9.17
C PRO A 365 15.24 0.37 8.74
N PHE A 366 14.55 0.89 7.73
CA PHE A 366 14.65 2.28 7.32
C PHE A 366 14.13 3.24 8.40
N TYR A 367 12.97 2.93 9.00
CA TYR A 367 12.42 3.75 10.09
C TYR A 367 13.35 3.79 11.29
N VAL A 368 13.92 2.64 11.66
CA VAL A 368 14.94 2.56 12.74
C VAL A 368 16.16 3.41 12.39
N ALA A 369 16.64 3.36 11.16
CA ALA A 369 17.74 4.18 10.70
C ALA A 369 17.47 5.68 10.84
N LEU A 370 16.25 6.15 10.51
CA LEU A 370 15.88 7.56 10.68
C LEU A 370 15.94 8.03 12.13
N VAL A 371 15.66 7.15 13.09
CA VAL A 371 15.79 7.47 14.53
C VAL A 371 17.25 7.61 14.93
N VAL A 372 18.10 6.70 14.45
CA VAL A 372 19.52 6.65 14.82
C VAL A 372 20.35 7.75 14.12
N MET A 373 19.99 8.11 12.90
CA MET A 373 20.70 9.13 12.12
C MET A 373 20.72 10.50 12.82
N ARG A 374 21.91 11.08 12.95
CA ARG A 374 22.09 12.42 13.52
C ARG A 374 21.92 13.51 12.46
N LYS A 375 21.53 14.72 12.89
CA LYS A 375 21.38 15.88 12.01
C LYS A 375 22.67 16.28 11.27
N GLN A 376 23.84 15.94 11.82
CA GLN A 376 25.15 16.21 11.22
C GLN A 376 25.48 15.31 10.02
N ASP A 377 24.85 14.14 9.92
CA ASP A 377 25.06 13.19 8.81
C ASP A 377 24.47 13.72 7.48
N SER A 378 23.86 14.89 7.52
CA SER A 378 23.33 15.62 6.36
C SER A 378 24.36 16.48 5.61
N LYS A 379 25.66 16.35 5.89
CA LYS A 379 26.70 16.97 5.05
C LYS A 379 26.72 16.31 3.68
N PRO A 380 26.81 17.08 2.57
CA PRO A 380 26.93 16.51 1.24
C PRO A 380 28.08 15.53 1.16
N ALA A 381 27.89 14.44 0.46
CA ALA A 381 28.89 13.40 0.22
C ALA A 381 30.08 13.87 -0.67
N ASP A 382 30.22 15.16 -0.88
CA ASP A 382 31.21 15.76 -1.81
C ASP A 382 32.67 15.47 -1.43
N SER A 383 32.95 14.94 -0.23
CA SER A 383 34.30 14.54 0.16
C SER A 383 34.58 13.02 0.16
N LYS A 384 33.56 12.20 -0.08
CA LYS A 384 33.73 10.73 -0.08
C LYS A 384 33.37 10.04 -1.41
N VAL A 385 32.74 10.75 -2.35
CA VAL A 385 32.39 10.19 -3.66
C VAL A 385 33.62 10.01 -4.54
N SER A 386 34.61 10.90 -4.44
CA SER A 386 35.88 10.73 -5.15
C SER A 386 36.66 9.46 -4.74
N SER A 387 36.50 9.00 -3.50
CA SER A 387 37.16 7.77 -3.03
C SER A 387 36.40 6.49 -3.36
N LEU A 388 35.14 6.58 -3.81
CA LEU A 388 34.31 5.41 -4.17
C LEU A 388 34.41 5.10 -5.67
N GLU A 389 34.64 6.09 -6.52
CA GLU A 389 34.96 5.86 -7.95
C GLU A 389 36.30 5.14 -8.10
N ASP A 390 37.30 5.49 -7.29
CA ASP A 390 38.62 4.82 -7.30
C ASP A 390 38.60 3.36 -6.83
N THR A 391 37.52 2.94 -6.13
CA THR A 391 37.42 1.56 -5.60
C THR A 391 36.58 0.65 -6.52
N LEU A 392 35.81 1.20 -7.45
CA LEU A 392 34.99 0.44 -8.41
C LEU A 392 35.72 0.16 -9.73
N TYR A 393 36.89 0.76 -9.97
CA TYR A 393 37.72 0.54 -11.15
C TYR A 393 39.08 -0.13 -10.84
N LYS A 394 39.27 -0.63 -9.65
CA LYS A 394 40.32 -1.57 -9.28
C LYS A 394 39.70 -2.90 -8.85
#